data_f980a159921eabe55a25b05b111e06e5
#
_entry.id   f980a159921eabe55a25b05b111e06e5
#
_cell.length_a   1.000
_cell.length_b   1.000
_cell.length_c   1.000
_cell.angle_alpha   90.00
_cell.angle_beta   90.00
_cell.angle_gamma   90.00
#
_symmetry.space_group_name_H-M   'P 1'
#
loop_
_entity.id
_entity.type
_entity.pdbx_description
1 polymer ?
#
loop_
_entity_poly.entity_id
_entity_poly.type
_entity_poly.pdbx_seq_one_letter_code
_entity_poly.pdbx_strand_id
1 'polypeptide(L)'
;MKKLAAKLWAVLMLMLVSMQTMATDTFTSDRTDFRDESIYFMITTRFYDGDPSNNVLCWDNQEAQKSTKDPCWRGDFQGVIDKLDYIKALGFTAIWITPVVQNASGYDYHGYHAMDFSKVDCRYQSGDGSKSGDVMFQELINKAHDKGIKIILDIVLNHTGNFGEEKLCKMFDRDTHLRNQAYIDACMIPDESKLGNDYLGNVKIQYQRRLALMKNTDGNNHDIHNYWHHTANNWNWDFPSRWMGQIAGDCVDLNTENDYVAKYLVDCYGQFIKMGVDGFRIDTSGHISRLTFNKEFIPQFEALGKQYENKRLNKAPFFMYGEVCT
;
A
#
# COMPACT_ATOMS: atom_id res chain seq x y z
N MET A 1 -11.25 -15.66 61.64
CA MET A 1 -10.82 -14.60 60.71
C MET A 1 -9.78 -15.09 59.67
N LYS A 2 -8.65 -15.71 60.04
CA LYS A 2 -7.61 -16.16 59.07
C LYS A 2 -8.11 -17.15 58.01
N LYS A 3 -9.00 -18.09 58.34
CA LYS A 3 -9.58 -19.06 57.37
C LYS A 3 -10.57 -18.45 56.39
N LEU A 4 -11.25 -17.34 56.76
CA LEU A 4 -12.17 -16.63 55.90
C LEU A 4 -11.41 -15.74 54.89
N ALA A 5 -10.34 -15.10 55.34
CA ALA A 5 -9.46 -14.33 54.50
C ALA A 5 -8.76 -15.17 53.41
N ALA A 6 -8.29 -16.39 53.78
CA ALA A 6 -7.68 -17.33 52.86
C ALA A 6 -8.66 -17.82 51.77
N LYS A 7 -9.93 -18.04 52.14
CA LYS A 7 -10.97 -18.40 51.15
C LYS A 7 -11.31 -17.23 50.22
N LEU A 8 -11.36 -16.00 50.71
CA LEU A 8 -11.59 -14.80 49.91
C LEU A 8 -10.45 -14.57 48.90
N TRP A 9 -9.20 -14.77 49.33
CA TRP A 9 -8.02 -14.68 48.46
C TRP A 9 -8.01 -15.76 47.38
N ALA A 10 -8.41 -17.00 47.72
CA ALA A 10 -8.50 -18.06 46.72
C ALA A 10 -9.59 -17.80 45.66
N VAL A 11 -10.74 -17.25 46.05
CA VAL A 11 -11.80 -16.86 45.10
C VAL A 11 -11.38 -15.69 44.24
N LEU A 12 -10.67 -14.68 44.80
CA LEU A 12 -10.16 -13.55 44.04
C LEU A 12 -9.10 -13.98 43.03
N MET A 13 -8.21 -14.90 43.41
CA MET A 13 -7.21 -15.48 42.48
C MET A 13 -7.87 -16.33 41.40
N LEU A 14 -8.90 -17.12 41.70
CA LEU A 14 -9.66 -17.85 40.69
C LEU A 14 -10.40 -16.90 39.71
N MET A 15 -10.96 -15.78 40.18
CA MET A 15 -11.58 -14.77 39.31
C MET A 15 -10.55 -14.07 38.44
N LEU A 16 -9.37 -13.76 38.96
CA LEU A 16 -8.28 -13.16 38.18
C LEU A 16 -7.73 -14.12 37.09
N VAL A 17 -7.60 -15.39 37.40
CA VAL A 17 -7.19 -16.42 36.44
C VAL A 17 -8.26 -16.63 35.37
N SER A 18 -9.57 -16.63 35.74
CA SER A 18 -10.66 -16.73 34.76
C SER A 18 -10.80 -15.49 33.89
N MET A 19 -10.47 -14.29 34.39
CA MET A 19 -10.43 -13.09 33.55
C MET A 19 -9.23 -13.09 32.60
N GLN A 20 -8.09 -13.64 32.97
CA GLN A 20 -6.94 -13.78 32.06
C GLN A 20 -7.19 -14.83 30.97
N THR A 21 -7.91 -15.90 31.25
CA THR A 21 -8.26 -16.89 30.22
C THR A 21 -9.36 -16.41 29.28
N MET A 22 -10.26 -15.51 29.70
CA MET A 22 -11.25 -14.91 28.81
C MET A 22 -10.67 -13.88 27.84
N ALA A 23 -9.55 -13.21 28.19
CA ALA A 23 -8.88 -12.25 27.31
C ALA A 23 -8.06 -12.91 26.19
N THR A 24 -7.75 -14.19 26.31
CA THR A 24 -6.96 -14.93 25.31
C THR A 24 -7.82 -15.57 24.20
N ASP A 25 -9.11 -15.73 24.40
CA ASP A 25 -9.98 -16.47 23.46
C ASP A 25 -10.45 -15.63 22.25
N THR A 26 -10.39 -14.31 22.30
CA THR A 26 -10.85 -13.44 21.20
C THR A 26 -10.01 -13.56 19.93
N PHE A 27 -8.75 -13.94 20.02
CA PHE A 27 -7.84 -14.08 18.89
C PHE A 27 -7.73 -15.50 18.32
N THR A 28 -8.28 -16.50 19.01
CA THR A 28 -8.29 -17.90 18.59
C THR A 28 -9.60 -18.34 17.94
N SER A 29 -10.61 -17.45 17.86
CA SER A 29 -11.88 -17.76 17.21
C SER A 29 -11.68 -17.87 15.68
N ASP A 30 -12.40 -18.79 15.04
CA ASP A 30 -12.47 -18.96 13.58
C ASP A 30 -13.25 -17.81 12.93
N ARG A 31 -12.76 -16.57 13.07
CA ARG A 31 -13.38 -15.39 12.49
C ARG A 31 -13.25 -15.43 10.97
N THR A 32 -14.35 -15.67 10.30
CA THR A 32 -14.45 -15.68 8.84
C THR A 32 -15.27 -14.50 8.30
N ASP A 33 -15.96 -13.76 9.15
CA ASP A 33 -16.74 -12.58 8.78
C ASP A 33 -16.01 -11.30 9.19
N PHE A 34 -15.77 -10.40 8.23
CA PHE A 34 -15.08 -9.13 8.50
C PHE A 34 -15.90 -8.16 9.39
N ARG A 35 -17.20 -8.41 9.58
CA ARG A 35 -18.01 -7.65 10.55
C ARG A 35 -17.59 -7.90 12.00
N ASP A 36 -16.88 -8.99 12.24
CA ASP A 36 -16.35 -9.36 13.56
C ASP A 36 -14.94 -8.80 13.81
N GLU A 37 -14.35 -8.07 12.81
CA GLU A 37 -13.00 -7.56 12.91
C GLU A 37 -12.98 -6.13 13.46
N SER A 38 -12.02 -5.87 14.32
CA SER A 38 -11.62 -4.53 14.75
C SER A 38 -10.39 -4.11 13.96
N ILE A 39 -10.50 -3.04 13.17
CA ILE A 39 -9.48 -2.67 12.19
C ILE A 39 -8.62 -1.53 12.73
N TYR A 40 -7.29 -1.73 12.72
CA TYR A 40 -6.29 -0.70 12.98
C TYR A 40 -5.78 -0.16 11.65
N PHE A 41 -6.11 1.09 11.33
CA PHE A 41 -5.57 1.77 10.13
C PHE A 41 -4.23 2.42 10.46
N MET A 42 -3.27 2.30 9.53
CA MET A 42 -1.99 2.99 9.63
C MET A 42 -1.46 3.44 8.27
N ILE A 43 -0.78 4.57 8.27
CA ILE A 43 0.15 4.93 7.20
C ILE A 43 1.47 4.27 7.57
N THR A 44 1.86 3.24 6.82
CA THR A 44 2.99 2.35 7.16
C THR A 44 4.26 3.14 7.42
N THR A 45 4.60 4.07 6.54
CA THR A 45 5.80 4.89 6.66
C THR A 45 5.80 5.89 7.82
N ARG A 46 4.67 6.09 8.47
CA ARG A 46 4.53 6.99 9.63
C ARG A 46 4.30 6.26 10.94
N PHE A 47 4.36 4.93 10.92
CA PHE A 47 4.00 4.12 12.09
C PHE A 47 5.21 3.87 13.01
N TYR A 48 6.18 3.08 12.57
CA TYR A 48 7.37 2.77 13.35
C TYR A 48 8.53 2.33 12.44
N ASP A 49 9.70 2.93 12.64
CA ASP A 49 10.96 2.56 11.98
C ASP A 49 11.56 1.35 12.71
N GLY A 50 11.47 0.18 12.10
CA GLY A 50 11.96 -1.08 12.68
C GLY A 50 13.36 -1.44 12.19
N ASP A 51 13.75 -0.96 11.02
CA ASP A 51 15.08 -1.16 10.44
C ASP A 51 15.71 0.16 9.99
N PRO A 52 16.33 0.92 10.90
CA PRO A 52 16.95 2.20 10.54
C PRO A 52 18.02 2.10 9.43
N SER A 53 18.52 0.89 9.14
CA SER A 53 19.52 0.71 8.08
C SER A 53 18.91 0.74 6.67
N ASN A 54 17.59 0.55 6.53
CA ASN A 54 16.89 0.66 5.25
C ASN A 54 16.55 2.11 4.86
N ASN A 55 16.64 3.05 5.77
CA ASN A 55 16.35 4.47 5.58
C ASN A 55 17.20 5.15 4.50
N VAL A 56 18.24 4.49 4.02
CA VAL A 56 19.18 4.99 3.01
C VAL A 56 19.06 4.28 1.66
N LEU A 57 18.02 3.50 1.44
CA LEU A 57 17.95 2.58 0.31
C LEU A 57 17.17 3.10 -0.90
N CYS A 58 16.60 4.28 -0.86
CA CYS A 58 15.82 4.82 -1.97
C CYS A 58 16.20 6.25 -2.31
N TRP A 59 15.58 6.74 -3.38
CA TRP A 59 15.89 8.05 -3.93
C TRP A 59 15.58 9.23 -2.98
N ASP A 60 14.72 9.05 -1.99
CA ASP A 60 14.44 10.05 -0.96
C ASP A 60 15.40 10.00 0.24
N ASN A 61 16.33 9.05 0.25
CA ASN A 61 17.27 8.88 1.34
C ASN A 61 18.22 10.09 1.54
N GLN A 62 18.45 10.86 0.50
CA GLN A 62 19.29 12.05 0.59
C GLN A 62 18.67 13.15 1.47
N GLU A 63 17.33 13.27 1.45
CA GLU A 63 16.61 14.14 2.36
C GLU A 63 16.66 13.59 3.80
N ALA A 64 16.64 12.26 3.91
CA ALA A 64 16.74 11.53 5.15
C ALA A 64 17.97 11.86 5.97
N GLN A 65 19.06 12.12 5.31
CA GLN A 65 20.37 12.29 5.93
C GLN A 65 20.70 13.73 6.34
N LYS A 66 19.93 14.71 5.91
CA LYS A 66 20.35 16.13 5.94
C LYS A 66 19.90 16.94 7.13
N SER A 67 18.94 16.49 7.89
CA SER A 67 18.36 17.30 8.94
C SER A 67 17.90 16.49 10.14
N THR A 68 18.28 16.95 11.34
CA THR A 68 17.65 16.53 12.60
C THR A 68 16.16 16.92 12.70
N LYS A 69 15.66 17.67 11.74
CA LYS A 69 14.26 18.08 11.61
C LYS A 69 13.55 17.42 10.43
N ASP A 70 14.09 16.32 9.93
CA ASP A 70 13.47 15.54 8.89
C ASP A 70 12.08 15.10 9.33
N PRO A 71 11.03 15.46 8.58
CA PRO A 71 9.65 15.08 8.90
C PRO A 71 9.34 13.61 8.58
N CYS A 72 10.22 12.89 7.90
CA CYS A 72 10.01 11.49 7.57
C CYS A 72 10.12 10.60 8.79
N TRP A 73 9.09 9.81 9.02
CA TRP A 73 9.02 8.87 10.14
C TRP A 73 9.67 7.52 9.83
N ARG A 74 9.87 7.23 8.55
CA ARG A 74 10.54 6.02 8.01
C ARG A 74 10.02 4.70 8.54
N GLY A 75 8.75 4.64 8.86
CA GLY A 75 8.11 3.38 9.21
C GLY A 75 8.22 2.38 8.06
N ASP A 76 8.41 1.12 8.42
CA ASP A 76 8.63 0.02 7.49
C ASP A 76 7.88 -1.25 7.93
N PHE A 77 7.99 -2.33 7.14
CA PHE A 77 7.35 -3.59 7.50
C PHE A 77 7.98 -4.25 8.73
N GLN A 78 9.27 -4.07 8.96
CA GLN A 78 9.90 -4.55 10.18
C GLN A 78 9.29 -3.87 11.39
N GLY A 79 9.06 -2.56 11.32
CA GLY A 79 8.40 -1.80 12.37
C GLY A 79 6.98 -2.25 12.66
N VAL A 80 6.21 -2.59 11.61
CA VAL A 80 4.87 -3.18 11.81
C VAL A 80 4.98 -4.55 12.48
N ILE A 81 5.90 -5.40 12.03
CA ILE A 81 6.16 -6.73 12.63
C ILE A 81 6.48 -6.59 14.12
N ASP A 82 7.39 -5.69 14.48
CA ASP A 82 7.82 -5.45 15.85
C ASP A 82 6.67 -4.96 16.77
N LYS A 83 5.65 -4.33 16.18
CA LYS A 83 4.50 -3.78 16.89
C LYS A 83 3.23 -4.63 16.83
N LEU A 84 3.26 -5.82 16.23
CA LEU A 84 2.08 -6.69 16.16
C LEU A 84 1.52 -7.04 17.54
N ASP A 85 2.37 -7.29 18.54
CA ASP A 85 1.93 -7.57 19.92
C ASP A 85 1.27 -6.35 20.57
N TYR A 86 1.76 -5.16 20.29
CA TYR A 86 1.13 -3.91 20.74
C TYR A 86 -0.26 -3.76 20.11
N ILE A 87 -0.41 -3.95 18.79
CA ILE A 87 -1.69 -3.85 18.09
C ILE A 87 -2.69 -4.89 18.64
N LYS A 88 -2.21 -6.14 18.83
CA LYS A 88 -3.00 -7.21 19.44
C LYS A 88 -3.45 -6.86 20.87
N ALA A 89 -2.57 -6.32 21.68
CA ALA A 89 -2.87 -5.93 23.06
C ALA A 89 -3.91 -4.80 23.15
N LEU A 90 -4.04 -3.96 22.09
CA LEU A 90 -5.10 -2.97 21.96
C LEU A 90 -6.46 -3.56 21.57
N GLY A 91 -6.52 -4.86 21.22
CA GLY A 91 -7.75 -5.55 20.84
C GLY A 91 -8.08 -5.50 19.34
N PHE A 92 -7.16 -5.04 18.49
CA PHE A 92 -7.36 -5.05 17.04
C PHE A 92 -7.07 -6.42 16.44
N THR A 93 -7.90 -6.84 15.52
CA THR A 93 -7.87 -8.16 14.89
C THR A 93 -7.57 -8.13 13.39
N ALA A 94 -7.55 -6.94 12.83
CA ALA A 94 -7.11 -6.67 11.45
C ALA A 94 -6.30 -5.38 11.40
N ILE A 95 -5.37 -5.31 10.46
CA ILE A 95 -4.59 -4.12 10.14
C ILE A 95 -4.92 -3.70 8.71
N TRP A 96 -5.28 -2.43 8.51
CA TRP A 96 -5.36 -1.82 7.19
C TRP A 96 -4.14 -0.93 6.99
N ILE A 97 -3.32 -1.25 6.00
CA ILE A 97 -2.10 -0.52 5.64
C ILE A 97 -2.27 0.22 4.31
N THR A 98 -1.64 1.39 4.22
CA THR A 98 -1.58 2.18 2.97
C THR A 98 -0.91 1.41 1.84
N PRO A 99 -1.06 1.84 0.55
CA PRO A 99 -0.51 1.13 -0.59
C PRO A 99 0.99 0.88 -0.49
N VAL A 100 1.42 -0.30 -0.91
CA VAL A 100 2.81 -0.78 -0.72
C VAL A 100 3.60 -0.88 -2.02
N VAL A 101 2.96 -0.66 -3.17
CA VAL A 101 3.63 -0.75 -4.48
C VAL A 101 4.64 0.36 -4.68
N GLN A 102 5.59 0.16 -5.60
CA GLN A 102 6.64 1.13 -5.88
C GLN A 102 6.04 2.51 -6.20
N ASN A 103 6.48 3.53 -5.48
CA ASN A 103 5.89 4.85 -5.49
C ASN A 103 6.84 5.92 -5.99
N ALA A 104 6.29 6.92 -6.65
CA ALA A 104 7.05 8.05 -7.18
C ALA A 104 7.18 9.21 -6.18
N SER A 105 6.35 9.25 -5.13
CA SER A 105 6.47 10.27 -4.10
C SER A 105 7.68 10.03 -3.21
N GLY A 106 8.36 11.09 -2.85
CA GLY A 106 9.48 11.10 -1.94
C GLY A 106 9.07 11.05 -0.49
N TYR A 107 9.80 11.83 0.23
CA TYR A 107 9.58 12.15 1.60
C TYR A 107 8.08 12.34 2.02
N ASP A 108 7.71 11.91 3.18
CA ASP A 108 6.32 11.82 3.62
C ASP A 108 5.46 10.84 2.78
N TYR A 109 6.09 9.78 2.33
CA TYR A 109 5.48 8.75 1.53
C TYR A 109 4.19 8.17 2.15
N HIS A 110 3.10 8.24 1.40
CA HIS A 110 1.81 7.71 1.82
C HIS A 110 1.32 6.52 0.98
N GLY A 111 1.95 6.24 -0.15
CA GLY A 111 1.67 5.08 -1.00
C GLY A 111 0.72 5.30 -2.18
N TYR A 112 0.07 6.45 -2.29
CA TYR A 112 -0.97 6.68 -3.31
C TYR A 112 -0.45 7.22 -4.64
N HIS A 113 0.87 7.37 -4.82
CA HIS A 113 1.49 7.82 -6.07
C HIS A 113 2.24 6.69 -6.75
N ALA A 114 1.52 5.63 -7.11
CA ALA A 114 2.11 4.46 -7.72
C ALA A 114 2.88 4.80 -9.01
N MET A 115 4.04 4.17 -9.16
CA MET A 115 4.89 4.26 -10.34
C MET A 115 5.10 2.87 -10.97
N ASP A 116 5.18 1.83 -10.16
CA ASP A 116 5.26 0.44 -10.59
C ASP A 116 4.37 -0.42 -9.71
N PHE A 117 3.24 -0.88 -10.25
CA PHE A 117 2.30 -1.73 -9.54
C PHE A 117 2.80 -3.18 -9.36
N SER A 118 3.85 -3.57 -10.10
CA SER A 118 4.27 -4.96 -10.19
C SER A 118 5.15 -5.43 -9.02
N LYS A 119 5.62 -4.52 -8.18
CA LYS A 119 6.51 -4.83 -7.05
C LYS A 119 6.23 -3.96 -5.84
N VAL A 120 6.64 -4.43 -4.68
CA VAL A 120 6.66 -3.66 -3.44
C VAL A 120 7.76 -2.59 -3.50
N ASP A 121 7.50 -1.44 -2.90
CA ASP A 121 8.43 -0.31 -2.87
C ASP A 121 9.76 -0.71 -2.22
N CYS A 122 10.86 -0.26 -2.82
CA CYS A 122 12.20 -0.59 -2.36
C CYS A 122 12.53 -0.05 -0.95
N ARG A 123 11.77 0.94 -0.48
CA ARG A 123 11.91 1.47 0.89
C ARG A 123 11.52 0.48 1.98
N TYR A 124 10.82 -0.60 1.62
CA TYR A 124 10.42 -1.66 2.54
C TYR A 124 11.34 -2.88 2.55
N GLN A 125 12.41 -2.88 1.75
CA GLN A 125 13.40 -3.96 1.78
C GLN A 125 14.22 -3.94 3.08
N SER A 126 14.88 -5.06 3.42
CA SER A 126 15.80 -5.07 4.55
C SER A 126 17.04 -4.21 4.28
N GLY A 127 17.58 -3.55 5.30
CA GLY A 127 18.69 -2.65 5.16
C GLY A 127 19.99 -3.31 4.71
N ASP A 128 20.16 -4.61 4.97
CA ASP A 128 21.27 -5.43 4.50
C ASP A 128 21.10 -5.92 3.04
N GLY A 129 19.94 -5.61 2.41
CA GLY A 129 19.62 -6.03 1.06
C GLY A 129 19.33 -7.53 0.89
N SER A 130 19.27 -8.30 1.97
CA SER A 130 19.01 -9.75 1.90
C SER A 130 17.58 -10.10 1.57
N LYS A 131 16.63 -9.20 1.87
CA LYS A 131 15.19 -9.39 1.61
C LYS A 131 14.65 -8.21 0.81
N SER A 132 14.04 -8.50 -0.34
CA SER A 132 13.30 -7.49 -1.11
C SER A 132 12.03 -7.05 -0.37
N GLY A 133 11.41 -5.93 -0.80
CA GLY A 133 10.13 -5.48 -0.26
C GLY A 133 9.04 -6.55 -0.34
N ASP A 134 8.98 -7.34 -1.43
CA ASP A 134 8.03 -8.45 -1.57
C ASP A 134 8.24 -9.53 -0.49
N VAL A 135 9.49 -9.86 -0.19
CA VAL A 135 9.83 -10.85 0.86
C VAL A 135 9.46 -10.32 2.25
N MET A 136 9.77 -9.06 2.53
CA MET A 136 9.42 -8.41 3.80
C MET A 136 7.90 -8.32 3.97
N PHE A 137 7.15 -8.05 2.89
CA PHE A 137 5.69 -8.02 2.94
C PHE A 137 5.09 -9.41 3.21
N GLN A 138 5.62 -10.46 2.56
CA GLN A 138 5.21 -11.82 2.86
C GLN A 138 5.50 -12.20 4.33
N GLU A 139 6.62 -11.74 4.86
CA GLU A 139 6.95 -11.98 6.28
C GLU A 139 5.97 -11.27 7.21
N LEU A 140 5.60 -10.02 6.91
CA LEU A 140 4.59 -9.28 7.65
C LEU A 140 3.24 -10.04 7.66
N ILE A 141 2.76 -10.50 6.50
CA ILE A 141 1.51 -11.28 6.41
C ILE A 141 1.60 -12.53 7.30
N ASN A 142 2.67 -13.30 7.18
CA ASN A 142 2.84 -14.53 7.95
C ASN A 142 2.86 -14.25 9.47
N LYS A 143 3.61 -13.24 9.90
CA LYS A 143 3.71 -12.86 11.32
C LYS A 143 2.40 -12.32 11.89
N ALA A 144 1.63 -11.57 11.08
CA ALA A 144 0.31 -11.11 11.48
C ALA A 144 -0.67 -12.29 11.64
N HIS A 145 -0.69 -13.22 10.69
CA HIS A 145 -1.50 -14.42 10.74
C HIS A 145 -1.15 -15.32 11.92
N ASP A 146 0.14 -15.50 12.26
CA ASP A 146 0.60 -16.24 13.45
C ASP A 146 0.02 -15.63 14.74
N LYS A 147 -0.32 -14.36 14.75
CA LYS A 147 -0.93 -13.65 15.88
C LYS A 147 -2.46 -13.55 15.82
N GLY A 148 -3.06 -14.10 14.77
CA GLY A 148 -4.51 -14.03 14.53
C GLY A 148 -4.98 -12.66 14.03
N ILE A 149 -4.09 -11.89 13.37
CA ILE A 149 -4.35 -10.57 12.81
C ILE A 149 -4.43 -10.67 11.29
N LYS A 150 -5.53 -10.19 10.71
CA LYS A 150 -5.72 -10.10 9.25
C LYS A 150 -5.03 -8.87 8.67
N ILE A 151 -4.64 -8.95 7.39
CA ILE A 151 -4.07 -7.82 6.64
C ILE A 151 -5.03 -7.38 5.55
N ILE A 152 -5.44 -6.12 5.60
CA ILE A 152 -6.16 -5.41 4.54
C ILE A 152 -5.15 -4.50 3.84
N LEU A 153 -4.95 -4.73 2.55
CA LEU A 153 -4.09 -3.89 1.74
C LEU A 153 -4.91 -2.81 1.05
N ASP A 154 -4.47 -1.57 1.17
CA ASP A 154 -4.96 -0.47 0.35
C ASP A 154 -4.41 -0.59 -1.07
N ILE A 155 -5.27 -0.49 -2.07
CA ILE A 155 -4.89 -0.57 -3.48
C ILE A 155 -5.43 0.62 -4.26
N VAL A 156 -4.64 1.10 -5.22
CA VAL A 156 -5.00 2.22 -6.09
C VAL A 156 -5.17 1.70 -7.51
N LEU A 157 -6.39 1.72 -8.02
CA LEU A 157 -6.69 1.27 -9.38
C LEU A 157 -6.93 2.44 -10.34
N ASN A 158 -7.18 3.64 -9.80
CA ASN A 158 -7.62 4.80 -10.56
C ASN A 158 -6.49 5.59 -11.21
N HIS A 159 -5.32 5.69 -10.58
CA HIS A 159 -4.29 6.64 -11.00
C HIS A 159 -2.87 6.16 -10.71
N THR A 160 -1.92 6.81 -11.38
CA THR A 160 -0.48 6.78 -11.05
C THR A 160 -0.05 8.10 -10.42
N GLY A 161 1.15 8.14 -9.85
CA GLY A 161 1.80 9.42 -9.55
C GLY A 161 2.15 10.18 -10.83
N ASN A 162 2.23 11.50 -10.73
CA ASN A 162 2.53 12.38 -11.86
C ASN A 162 4.05 12.65 -12.00
N PHE A 163 4.80 11.61 -12.38
CA PHE A 163 6.26 11.68 -12.53
C PHE A 163 6.73 11.17 -13.90
N GLY A 164 6.08 11.64 -14.97
CA GLY A 164 6.44 11.28 -16.32
C GLY A 164 5.70 10.05 -16.83
N GLU A 165 4.37 10.16 -16.84
CA GLU A 165 3.47 9.12 -17.33
C GLU A 165 3.83 8.63 -18.74
N GLU A 166 4.37 9.49 -19.60
CA GLU A 166 4.84 9.11 -20.94
C GLU A 166 5.97 8.08 -20.91
N LYS A 167 6.75 8.04 -19.83
CA LYS A 167 7.78 7.01 -19.61
C LYS A 167 7.20 5.77 -18.97
N LEU A 168 6.13 5.91 -18.20
CA LEU A 168 5.44 4.80 -17.56
C LEU A 168 4.72 3.90 -18.57
N CYS A 169 4.43 4.39 -19.79
CA CYS A 169 3.86 3.55 -20.84
C CYS A 169 4.64 2.27 -21.07
N LYS A 170 5.97 2.31 -20.96
CA LYS A 170 6.82 1.12 -21.06
C LYS A 170 6.63 0.13 -19.92
N MET A 171 6.15 0.58 -18.76
CA MET A 171 5.87 -0.28 -17.63
C MET A 171 4.67 -1.20 -17.89
N PHE A 172 3.81 -0.85 -18.82
CA PHE A 172 2.69 -1.65 -19.26
C PHE A 172 3.04 -2.61 -20.40
N ASP A 173 4.29 -2.58 -20.89
CA ASP A 173 4.76 -3.53 -21.90
C ASP A 173 5.07 -4.88 -21.23
N ARG A 174 4.26 -5.89 -21.57
CA ARG A 174 4.37 -7.24 -21.01
C ARG A 174 5.64 -7.96 -21.39
N ASP A 175 6.19 -7.68 -22.56
CA ASP A 175 7.38 -8.38 -23.08
C ASP A 175 8.65 -7.92 -22.36
N THR A 176 8.69 -6.69 -21.90
CA THR A 176 9.79 -6.19 -21.07
C THR A 176 9.60 -6.48 -19.60
N HIS A 177 8.42 -7.04 -19.23
CA HIS A 177 8.04 -7.27 -17.83
C HIS A 177 8.54 -6.20 -16.90
N LEU A 178 8.05 -4.98 -17.13
CA LEU A 178 7.67 -4.08 -16.07
C LEU A 178 8.60 -3.99 -14.85
N ARG A 179 9.57 -4.85 -14.73
CA ARG A 179 10.63 -4.89 -13.72
C ARG A 179 11.98 -4.56 -14.34
N ASN A 180 11.97 -3.66 -15.32
CA ASN A 180 13.22 -3.08 -15.79
C ASN A 180 13.71 -2.09 -14.74
N GLN A 181 14.50 -2.58 -13.80
CA GLN A 181 15.01 -1.79 -12.69
C GLN A 181 15.77 -0.55 -13.18
N ALA A 182 16.56 -0.68 -14.22
CA ALA A 182 17.30 0.45 -14.80
C ALA A 182 16.37 1.55 -15.32
N TYR A 183 15.22 1.19 -15.87
CA TYR A 183 14.23 2.18 -16.31
C TYR A 183 13.53 2.85 -15.14
N ILE A 184 13.15 2.09 -14.12
CA ILE A 184 12.53 2.60 -12.90
C ILE A 184 13.50 3.54 -12.20
N ASP A 185 14.75 3.13 -12.04
CA ASP A 185 15.80 3.96 -11.45
C ASP A 185 15.99 5.27 -12.22
N ALA A 186 16.02 5.20 -13.54
CA ALA A 186 16.13 6.40 -14.39
C ALA A 186 14.92 7.34 -14.26
N CYS A 187 13.75 6.84 -13.90
CA CYS A 187 12.57 7.66 -13.64
C CYS A 187 12.53 8.21 -12.21
N MET A 188 12.99 7.42 -11.25
CA MET A 188 12.94 7.78 -9.83
C MET A 188 14.12 8.64 -9.39
N ILE A 189 15.31 8.40 -9.95
CA ILE A 189 16.53 9.16 -9.67
C ILE A 189 16.90 9.91 -10.94
N PRO A 190 16.25 11.04 -11.22
CA PRO A 190 16.70 11.88 -12.34
C PRO A 190 18.13 12.30 -12.06
N ASP A 191 18.90 12.50 -13.14
CA ASP A 191 20.26 12.99 -13.05
C ASP A 191 20.30 14.25 -12.15
N GLU A 192 20.83 14.11 -10.96
CA GLU A 192 20.82 15.14 -9.92
C GLU A 192 21.54 16.41 -10.39
N SER A 193 22.49 16.29 -11.31
CA SER A 193 23.17 17.45 -11.90
C SER A 193 22.23 18.41 -12.60
N LYS A 194 21.06 17.92 -13.04
CA LYS A 194 20.00 18.69 -13.69
C LYS A 194 19.01 19.32 -12.72
N LEU A 195 19.05 18.95 -11.46
CA LEU A 195 18.09 19.41 -10.46
C LEU A 195 18.44 20.75 -9.84
N GLY A 196 19.72 21.17 -9.92
CA GLY A 196 20.22 22.42 -9.34
C GLY A 196 20.45 22.36 -7.84
N ASN A 197 21.18 23.35 -7.33
CA ASN A 197 21.71 23.33 -5.95
C ASN A 197 20.64 23.49 -4.85
N ASP A 198 19.47 23.97 -5.17
CA ASP A 198 18.34 24.21 -4.24
C ASP A 198 17.37 23.03 -4.15
N TYR A 199 17.62 21.99 -4.93
CA TYR A 199 16.75 20.81 -5.01
C TYR A 199 16.54 20.14 -3.65
N LEU A 200 17.61 19.92 -2.92
CA LEU A 200 17.59 19.11 -1.70
C LEU A 200 17.00 19.81 -0.46
N GLY A 201 16.76 21.09 -0.52
CA GLY A 201 16.21 21.86 0.60
C GLY A 201 14.71 22.17 0.50
N ASN A 202 14.06 21.78 -0.60
CA ASN A 202 12.69 22.22 -0.85
C ASN A 202 11.87 21.17 -1.62
N VAL A 203 10.94 20.52 -0.93
CA VAL A 203 10.09 19.45 -1.49
C VAL A 203 9.30 19.90 -2.72
N LYS A 204 8.78 21.13 -2.69
CA LYS A 204 8.03 21.68 -3.85
C LYS A 204 8.93 21.83 -5.08
N ILE A 205 10.16 22.25 -4.87
CA ILE A 205 11.15 22.38 -5.96
C ILE A 205 11.54 21.00 -6.48
N GLN A 206 11.75 20.04 -5.60
CA GLN A 206 12.00 18.63 -5.95
C GLN A 206 10.90 18.10 -6.87
N TYR A 207 9.68 18.22 -6.44
CA TYR A 207 8.51 17.78 -7.21
C TYR A 207 8.47 18.44 -8.59
N GLN A 208 8.54 19.76 -8.64
CA GLN A 208 8.47 20.51 -9.90
C GLN A 208 9.60 20.15 -10.87
N ARG A 209 10.81 19.95 -10.37
CA ARG A 209 11.97 19.63 -11.21
C ARG A 209 11.95 18.20 -11.70
N ARG A 210 11.54 17.24 -10.87
CA ARG A 210 11.33 15.87 -11.30
C ARG A 210 10.27 15.80 -12.39
N LEU A 211 9.14 16.45 -12.16
CA LEU A 211 8.07 16.53 -13.13
C LEU A 211 8.58 17.10 -14.48
N ALA A 212 9.36 18.18 -14.44
CA ALA A 212 9.92 18.79 -15.64
C ALA A 212 10.92 17.88 -16.37
N LEU A 213 11.71 17.07 -15.65
CA LEU A 213 12.66 16.14 -16.26
C LEU A 213 11.98 14.88 -16.84
N MET A 214 10.87 14.49 -16.27
CA MET A 214 10.15 13.27 -16.67
C MET A 214 9.09 13.53 -17.73
N LYS A 215 8.54 14.75 -17.80
CA LYS A 215 7.59 15.13 -18.84
C LYS A 215 8.29 15.26 -20.20
N ASN A 216 7.57 14.83 -21.19
CA ASN A 216 7.96 15.08 -22.56
C ASN A 216 7.89 16.58 -22.88
N THR A 217 9.01 17.16 -23.26
CA THR A 217 9.11 18.60 -23.55
C THR A 217 8.80 18.95 -25.01
N ASP A 218 8.62 17.96 -25.88
CA ASP A 218 8.35 18.16 -27.32
C ASP A 218 6.86 18.26 -27.64
N GLY A 219 5.99 18.10 -26.65
CA GLY A 219 4.54 18.21 -26.81
C GLY A 219 3.88 17.02 -27.50
N ASN A 220 4.62 15.95 -27.79
CA ASN A 220 4.06 14.74 -28.38
C ASN A 220 3.42 13.86 -27.33
N ASN A 221 2.29 13.27 -27.64
CA ASN A 221 1.69 12.21 -26.85
C ASN A 221 2.39 10.89 -27.15
N HIS A 222 3.14 10.35 -26.18
CA HIS A 222 3.81 9.06 -26.32
C HIS A 222 2.97 7.89 -25.83
N ASP A 223 1.81 8.14 -25.25
CA ASP A 223 0.84 7.10 -24.88
C ASP A 223 -0.01 6.68 -26.09
N ILE A 224 0.62 6.02 -27.04
CA ILE A 224 -0.02 5.56 -28.29
C ILE A 224 -1.10 4.50 -28.06
N HIS A 225 -1.15 3.90 -26.89
CA HIS A 225 -2.11 2.87 -26.52
C HIS A 225 -3.24 3.38 -25.62
N ASN A 226 -3.24 4.67 -25.28
CA ASN A 226 -4.21 5.30 -24.37
C ASN A 226 -4.32 4.59 -23.01
N TYR A 227 -3.21 4.42 -22.34
CA TYR A 227 -3.16 3.86 -20.99
C TYR A 227 -3.63 4.86 -19.93
N TRP A 228 -3.59 6.15 -20.23
CA TRP A 228 -4.12 7.25 -19.43
C TRP A 228 -5.18 8.04 -20.20
N HIS A 229 -6.10 8.69 -19.47
CA HIS A 229 -7.13 9.52 -20.11
C HIS A 229 -6.61 10.87 -20.61
N HIS A 230 -5.46 11.36 -20.12
CA HIS A 230 -4.85 12.64 -20.48
C HIS A 230 -5.75 13.86 -20.30
N THR A 231 -6.76 13.77 -19.46
CA THR A 231 -7.68 14.86 -19.12
C THR A 231 -7.15 15.68 -17.96
N ALA A 232 -7.43 16.98 -17.97
CA ALA A 232 -7.06 17.88 -16.88
C ALA A 232 -7.79 17.50 -15.57
N ASN A 233 -7.36 18.09 -14.45
CA ASN A 233 -8.01 17.95 -13.17
C ASN A 233 -9.50 18.22 -13.29
N ASN A 234 -10.29 17.30 -12.78
CA ASN A 234 -11.72 17.41 -12.79
C ASN A 234 -12.26 17.57 -11.37
N TRP A 235 -12.75 18.75 -11.11
CA TRP A 235 -13.43 19.08 -9.85
C TRP A 235 -14.94 18.93 -9.95
N ASN A 236 -15.44 18.52 -11.10
CA ASN A 236 -16.86 18.24 -11.27
C ASN A 236 -17.11 16.75 -11.01
N TRP A 237 -17.75 16.46 -9.91
CA TRP A 237 -18.11 15.11 -9.47
C TRP A 237 -19.28 14.50 -10.28
N ASP A 238 -19.80 15.24 -11.27
CA ASP A 238 -20.84 14.77 -12.15
C ASP A 238 -20.30 13.80 -13.20
N PHE A 239 -21.13 12.86 -13.52
CA PHE A 239 -20.89 11.86 -14.57
C PHE A 239 -20.91 12.52 -15.98
N PRO A 240 -20.08 12.07 -16.95
CA PRO A 240 -19.04 11.02 -16.88
C PRO A 240 -17.66 11.54 -16.49
N SER A 241 -17.53 12.82 -16.29
CA SER A 241 -16.23 13.51 -16.14
C SER A 241 -15.40 13.01 -14.94
N ARG A 242 -16.05 12.56 -13.88
CA ARG A 242 -15.34 12.03 -12.72
C ARG A 242 -14.59 10.70 -12.97
N TRP A 243 -14.89 10.01 -14.08
CA TRP A 243 -14.20 8.76 -14.45
C TRP A 243 -13.07 8.96 -15.44
N MET A 244 -12.94 10.16 -15.98
CA MET A 244 -12.01 10.45 -17.06
C MET A 244 -11.04 11.61 -16.74
N GLY A 245 -11.19 12.21 -15.57
CA GLY A 245 -10.40 13.37 -15.16
C GLY A 245 -9.61 13.09 -13.90
N GLN A 246 -8.42 13.71 -13.83
CA GLN A 246 -7.56 13.60 -12.66
C GLN A 246 -8.27 14.09 -11.39
N ILE A 247 -8.17 13.33 -10.31
CA ILE A 247 -8.69 13.75 -9.00
C ILE A 247 -7.85 14.85 -8.36
N ALA A 248 -6.55 14.88 -8.69
CA ALA A 248 -5.58 15.89 -8.25
C ALA A 248 -4.44 15.99 -9.26
N GLY A 249 -3.68 17.08 -9.23
CA GLY A 249 -2.60 17.34 -10.20
C GLY A 249 -1.40 16.39 -10.10
N ASP A 250 -1.31 15.62 -9.04
CA ASP A 250 -0.29 14.61 -8.77
C ASP A 250 -0.81 13.18 -8.91
N CYS A 251 -2.05 13.00 -9.37
CA CYS A 251 -2.71 11.71 -9.57
C CYS A 251 -3.16 11.59 -11.03
N VAL A 252 -2.31 11.03 -11.88
CA VAL A 252 -2.60 10.88 -13.32
C VAL A 252 -3.58 9.75 -13.54
N ASP A 253 -4.71 10.09 -14.16
CA ASP A 253 -5.86 9.20 -14.30
C ASP A 253 -5.61 8.08 -15.31
N LEU A 254 -5.74 6.84 -14.85
CA LEU A 254 -5.59 5.65 -15.68
C LEU A 254 -6.84 5.38 -16.50
N ASN A 255 -6.67 5.04 -17.76
CA ASN A 255 -7.76 4.57 -18.60
C ASN A 255 -8.11 3.11 -18.25
N THR A 256 -8.90 2.94 -17.19
CA THR A 256 -9.32 1.62 -16.71
C THR A 256 -10.35 0.93 -17.62
N GLU A 257 -10.91 1.65 -18.60
CA GLU A 257 -11.75 1.10 -19.68
C GLU A 257 -10.91 0.38 -20.74
N ASN A 258 -9.60 0.62 -20.76
CA ASN A 258 -8.67 -0.14 -21.58
C ASN A 258 -8.44 -1.52 -20.94
N ASP A 259 -8.87 -2.59 -21.64
CA ASP A 259 -8.79 -3.97 -21.16
C ASP A 259 -7.35 -4.38 -20.76
N TYR A 260 -6.34 -3.80 -21.42
CA TYR A 260 -4.95 -4.07 -21.11
C TYR A 260 -4.55 -3.47 -19.75
N VAL A 261 -4.97 -2.22 -19.48
CA VAL A 261 -4.73 -1.54 -18.20
C VAL A 261 -5.44 -2.29 -17.06
N ALA A 262 -6.72 -2.59 -17.23
CA ALA A 262 -7.49 -3.32 -16.23
C ALA A 262 -6.85 -4.68 -15.91
N LYS A 263 -6.50 -5.45 -16.94
CA LYS A 263 -5.84 -6.74 -16.78
C LYS A 263 -4.46 -6.63 -16.12
N TYR A 264 -3.68 -5.63 -16.49
CA TYR A 264 -2.39 -5.36 -15.88
C TYR A 264 -2.53 -5.12 -14.37
N LEU A 265 -3.46 -4.28 -13.97
CA LEU A 265 -3.73 -3.98 -12.55
C LEU A 265 -4.17 -5.24 -11.78
N VAL A 266 -5.03 -6.07 -12.39
CA VAL A 266 -5.42 -7.36 -11.80
C VAL A 266 -4.21 -8.28 -11.63
N ASP A 267 -3.36 -8.38 -12.65
CA ASP A 267 -2.16 -9.24 -12.58
C ASP A 267 -1.19 -8.75 -11.48
N CYS A 268 -1.01 -7.43 -11.35
CA CYS A 268 -0.16 -6.83 -10.34
C CYS A 268 -0.71 -6.98 -8.92
N TYR A 269 -1.93 -6.58 -8.68
CA TYR A 269 -2.53 -6.67 -7.33
C TYR A 269 -2.89 -8.12 -6.95
N GLY A 270 -3.17 -8.97 -7.94
CA GLY A 270 -3.39 -10.39 -7.73
C GLY A 270 -2.22 -11.11 -7.04
N GLN A 271 -0.99 -10.61 -7.17
CA GLN A 271 0.16 -11.16 -6.44
C GLN A 271 -0.03 -11.09 -4.92
N PHE A 272 -0.64 -10.03 -4.40
CA PHE A 272 -0.86 -9.88 -2.96
C PHE A 272 -1.94 -10.82 -2.43
N ILE A 273 -2.95 -11.15 -3.26
CA ILE A 273 -3.92 -12.21 -2.93
C ILE A 273 -3.22 -13.56 -2.83
N LYS A 274 -2.29 -13.86 -3.76
CA LYS A 274 -1.47 -15.09 -3.74
C LYS A 274 -0.54 -15.14 -2.52
N MET A 275 -0.10 -14.00 -2.00
CA MET A 275 0.70 -13.91 -0.79
C MET A 275 -0.12 -14.16 0.48
N GLY A 276 -1.44 -13.97 0.44
CA GLY A 276 -2.34 -14.24 1.56
C GLY A 276 -2.94 -13.00 2.22
N VAL A 277 -2.94 -11.85 1.55
CA VAL A 277 -3.68 -10.67 2.02
C VAL A 277 -5.16 -11.04 2.17
N ASP A 278 -5.77 -10.64 3.28
CA ASP A 278 -7.14 -11.04 3.64
C ASP A 278 -8.22 -10.19 2.94
N GLY A 279 -7.86 -8.98 2.52
CA GLY A 279 -8.78 -8.12 1.79
C GLY A 279 -8.11 -6.92 1.16
N PHE A 280 -8.86 -6.23 0.29
CA PHE A 280 -8.49 -4.95 -0.30
C PHE A 280 -9.42 -3.82 0.17
N ARG A 281 -8.85 -2.71 0.53
CA ARG A 281 -9.50 -1.40 0.48
C ARG A 281 -9.13 -0.76 -0.86
N ILE A 282 -10.12 -0.36 -1.64
CA ILE A 282 -9.92 0.19 -2.98
C ILE A 282 -10.07 1.70 -2.91
N ASP A 283 -8.95 2.38 -3.10
CA ASP A 283 -8.85 3.82 -3.14
C ASP A 283 -9.67 4.39 -4.30
N THR A 284 -10.28 5.56 -4.08
CA THR A 284 -10.97 6.35 -5.12
C THR A 284 -11.90 5.54 -6.04
N SER A 285 -12.56 4.51 -5.50
CA SER A 285 -13.41 3.61 -6.28
C SER A 285 -14.57 4.33 -7.00
N GLY A 286 -14.98 5.49 -6.50
CA GLY A 286 -16.00 6.33 -7.14
C GLY A 286 -15.55 6.97 -8.47
N HIS A 287 -14.25 6.95 -8.76
CA HIS A 287 -13.63 7.54 -9.97
C HIS A 287 -13.34 6.52 -11.07
N ILE A 288 -13.74 5.28 -10.88
CA ILE A 288 -13.62 4.22 -11.86
C ILE A 288 -15.02 3.81 -12.33
N SER A 289 -15.13 3.48 -13.60
CA SER A 289 -16.36 3.01 -14.20
C SER A 289 -16.92 1.76 -13.48
N ARG A 290 -18.19 1.77 -13.13
CA ARG A 290 -18.86 0.58 -12.57
C ARG A 290 -18.77 -0.62 -13.49
N LEU A 291 -18.72 -0.37 -14.80
CA LEU A 291 -18.64 -1.42 -15.80
C LEU A 291 -17.28 -2.14 -15.68
N THR A 292 -16.18 -1.39 -15.52
CA THR A 292 -14.85 -1.95 -15.32
C THR A 292 -14.79 -2.76 -14.02
N PHE A 293 -15.35 -2.24 -12.92
CA PHE A 293 -15.43 -3.01 -11.68
C PHE A 293 -16.14 -4.35 -11.86
N ASN A 294 -17.33 -4.32 -12.49
CA ASN A 294 -18.17 -5.51 -12.62
C ASN A 294 -17.64 -6.53 -13.63
N LYS A 295 -16.88 -6.09 -14.65
CA LYS A 295 -16.33 -6.97 -15.67
C LYS A 295 -14.95 -7.49 -15.32
N GLU A 296 -14.11 -6.62 -14.76
CA GLU A 296 -12.67 -6.90 -14.65
C GLU A 296 -12.24 -7.10 -13.20
N PHE A 297 -12.38 -6.10 -12.33
CA PHE A 297 -11.74 -6.14 -11.03
C PHE A 297 -12.41 -7.12 -10.07
N ILE A 298 -13.70 -6.97 -9.82
CA ILE A 298 -14.40 -7.79 -8.82
C ILE A 298 -14.34 -9.28 -9.17
N PRO A 299 -14.75 -9.73 -10.37
CA PRO A 299 -14.77 -11.16 -10.67
C PRO A 299 -13.38 -11.81 -10.63
N GLN A 300 -12.36 -11.10 -11.07
CA GLN A 300 -11.01 -11.64 -11.11
C GLN A 300 -10.37 -11.70 -9.72
N PHE A 301 -10.55 -10.67 -8.88
CA PHE A 301 -10.08 -10.70 -7.49
C PHE A 301 -10.84 -11.74 -6.66
N GLU A 302 -12.15 -11.91 -6.85
CA GLU A 302 -12.92 -12.97 -6.19
C GLU A 302 -12.44 -14.37 -6.60
N ALA A 303 -12.19 -14.58 -7.90
CA ALA A 303 -11.66 -15.85 -8.40
C ALA A 303 -10.29 -16.18 -7.81
N LEU A 304 -9.38 -15.19 -7.78
CA LEU A 304 -8.07 -15.33 -7.12
C LEU A 304 -8.24 -15.56 -5.62
N GLY A 305 -9.13 -14.80 -4.98
CA GLY A 305 -9.46 -14.96 -3.58
C GLY A 305 -9.93 -16.38 -3.25
N LYS A 306 -10.77 -16.97 -4.06
CA LYS A 306 -11.22 -18.35 -3.91
C LYS A 306 -10.08 -19.36 -4.16
N GLN A 307 -9.29 -19.15 -5.21
CA GLN A 307 -8.18 -20.03 -5.57
C GLN A 307 -7.11 -20.11 -4.47
N TYR A 308 -6.86 -19.01 -3.77
CA TYR A 308 -5.82 -18.89 -2.74
C TYR A 308 -6.40 -18.75 -1.32
N GLU A 309 -7.62 -19.24 -1.07
CA GLU A 309 -8.27 -19.14 0.24
C GLU A 309 -7.44 -19.73 1.39
N ASN A 310 -6.68 -20.80 1.09
CA ASN A 310 -5.80 -21.47 2.06
C ASN A 310 -4.60 -20.63 2.51
N LYS A 311 -4.36 -19.49 1.88
CA LYS A 311 -3.30 -18.55 2.27
C LYS A 311 -3.76 -17.52 3.30
N ARG A 312 -5.08 -17.32 3.41
CA ARG A 312 -5.66 -16.34 4.34
C ARG A 312 -5.91 -16.92 5.71
N LEU A 313 -5.91 -16.04 6.68
CA LEU A 313 -6.24 -16.40 8.06
C LEU A 313 -7.64 -17.01 8.13
N ASN A 314 -7.74 -18.20 8.74
CA ASN A 314 -8.98 -18.97 8.89
C ASN A 314 -9.70 -19.31 7.56
N LYS A 315 -9.01 -19.22 6.42
CA LYS A 315 -9.59 -19.37 5.08
C LYS A 315 -10.82 -18.45 4.87
N ALA A 316 -10.80 -17.28 5.50
CA ALA A 316 -11.90 -16.32 5.38
C ALA A 316 -12.14 -15.93 3.91
N PRO A 317 -13.38 -15.65 3.49
CA PRO A 317 -13.65 -15.10 2.19
C PRO A 317 -12.81 -13.85 1.94
N PHE A 318 -12.36 -13.65 0.69
CA PHE A 318 -11.60 -12.45 0.33
C PHE A 318 -12.49 -11.21 0.45
N PHE A 319 -12.07 -10.22 1.21
CA PHE A 319 -12.86 -9.04 1.51
C PHE A 319 -12.46 -7.86 0.62
N MET A 320 -13.44 -7.15 0.08
CA MET A 320 -13.21 -5.94 -0.70
C MET A 320 -14.20 -4.85 -0.32
N TYR A 321 -13.70 -3.62 -0.17
CA TYR A 321 -14.54 -2.43 -0.03
C TYR A 321 -13.88 -1.22 -0.69
N GLY A 322 -14.71 -0.30 -1.18
CA GLY A 322 -14.25 0.88 -1.89
C GLY A 322 -14.37 2.15 -1.06
N GLU A 323 -13.45 3.08 -1.28
CA GLU A 323 -13.63 4.45 -0.84
C GLU A 323 -14.55 5.19 -1.81
N VAL A 324 -15.57 5.83 -1.28
CA VAL A 324 -16.46 6.72 -2.03
C VAL A 324 -16.56 8.04 -1.28
N CYS A 325 -16.04 9.09 -1.88
CA CYS A 325 -16.25 10.45 -1.41
C CYS A 325 -17.41 11.07 -2.21
N THR A 326 -18.43 11.56 -1.52
CA THR A 326 -19.65 12.18 -2.11
C THR A 326 -19.87 13.57 -1.56
#